data_491f6ec0daa1e4554e59ecb4fd472dc7
#
_entry.id   491f6ec0daa1e4554e59ecb4fd472dc7
#
_cell.length_a   1.000
_cell.length_b   1.000
_cell.length_c   1.000
_cell.angle_alpha   90.00
_cell.angle_beta   90.00
_cell.angle_gamma   90.00
#
_symmetry.space_group_name_H-M   'P 1'
#
loop_
_entity.id
_entity.type
_entity.pdbx_description
1 polymer ?
#
loop_
_entity_poly.entity_id
_entity_poly.type
_entity_poly.pdbx_seq_one_letter_code
_entity_poly.pdbx_strand_id
1 'polypeptide(L)'
;IKVFNWQEFPEKYFSTEQKVTRIYFGGEFCDRLLPDKKIMQRVLNLIEQHQLSLSLLTPLLSDSALARLKQVFAILPKGTEVVVNDWGTLNILRREYKHLTPIIGRQLCKMIKDPRLPSEQWTKLYPHGVQSGPFHQLLKRFDIERIEMDVPPFAKVVDFESEDKSVSAHFPYGFSVKGRMCKIGAMEIETHRKFGPGHGCNKECLTYSAKVSRGCSSSTQDEQAVNVTASQSSKQPLTQTPKAPDLRTFQQGNTMFYRHTEEMTETLAQAVAQNK
;
A
#
# COMPACT_ATOMS: atom_id res chain seq x y z
N ILE A 1 -5.66 -3.93 -5.29
CA ILE A 1 -5.70 -2.46 -5.36
C ILE A 1 -5.70 -2.11 -6.83
N LYS A 2 -6.84 -1.71 -7.37
CA LYS A 2 -6.84 -1.07 -8.69
C LYS A 2 -6.32 0.34 -8.47
N VAL A 3 -5.17 0.68 -9.05
CA VAL A 3 -4.70 2.05 -9.10
C VAL A 3 -5.57 2.76 -10.12
N PHE A 4 -6.40 3.66 -9.66
CA PHE A 4 -7.27 4.43 -10.53
C PHE A 4 -6.55 5.69 -10.99
N ASN A 5 -6.52 5.90 -12.29
CA ASN A 5 -6.37 7.24 -12.78
C ASN A 5 -7.65 8.00 -12.39
N TRP A 6 -7.54 8.98 -11.51
CA TRP A 6 -8.70 9.74 -11.03
C TRP A 6 -9.43 10.50 -12.16
N GLN A 7 -8.78 10.72 -13.32
CA GLN A 7 -9.39 11.29 -14.52
C GLN A 7 -10.39 10.33 -15.18
N GLU A 8 -10.23 9.04 -14.90
CA GLU A 8 -11.11 7.97 -15.38
C GLU A 8 -11.94 7.40 -14.23
N PHE A 9 -12.29 8.23 -13.24
CA PHE A 9 -13.07 7.78 -12.08
C PHE A 9 -14.37 7.15 -12.59
N PRO A 10 -14.44 5.84 -12.73
CA PRO A 10 -15.55 5.27 -13.45
C PRO A 10 -16.71 5.08 -12.48
N GLU A 11 -17.79 5.76 -12.75
CA GLU A 11 -19.10 5.59 -12.10
C GLU A 11 -19.51 4.11 -11.99
N LYS A 12 -19.05 3.27 -12.94
CA LYS A 12 -19.27 1.82 -12.94
C LYS A 12 -18.80 1.08 -11.67
N TYR A 13 -17.89 1.64 -10.88
CA TYR A 13 -17.44 1.02 -9.62
C TYR A 13 -18.39 1.28 -8.46
N PHE A 14 -19.32 2.21 -8.60
CA PHE A 14 -20.35 2.49 -7.61
C PHE A 14 -21.63 1.72 -7.87
N SER A 15 -21.77 1.10 -9.04
CA SER A 15 -22.93 0.33 -9.48
C SER A 15 -22.82 -1.18 -9.21
N THR A 16 -21.73 -1.65 -8.57
CA THR A 16 -21.55 -3.06 -8.24
C THR A 16 -22.32 -3.43 -6.97
N GLU A 17 -22.75 -4.69 -6.85
CA GLU A 17 -23.46 -5.25 -5.69
C GLU A 17 -22.73 -5.04 -4.34
N GLN A 18 -21.41 -4.82 -4.40
CA GLN A 18 -20.62 -4.48 -3.22
C GLN A 18 -20.67 -2.97 -2.98
N LYS A 19 -21.37 -2.59 -1.94
CA LYS A 19 -21.47 -1.19 -1.52
C LYS A 19 -20.11 -0.66 -1.07
N VAL A 20 -19.46 0.16 -1.93
CA VAL A 20 -18.28 0.93 -1.55
C VAL A 20 -18.72 2.01 -0.56
N THR A 21 -18.11 2.05 0.62
CA THR A 21 -18.40 3.05 1.65
C THR A 21 -17.28 4.06 1.85
N ARG A 22 -16.04 3.71 1.42
CA ARG A 22 -14.86 4.52 1.64
C ARG A 22 -13.88 4.44 0.46
N ILE A 23 -13.25 5.55 0.16
CA ILE A 23 -12.18 5.64 -0.83
C ILE A 23 -10.88 5.99 -0.14
N TYR A 24 -9.84 5.25 -0.49
CA TYR A 24 -8.45 5.55 -0.15
C TYR A 24 -7.80 6.26 -1.33
N PHE A 25 -7.40 7.50 -1.13
CA PHE A 25 -6.86 8.33 -2.19
C PHE A 25 -5.52 8.94 -1.81
N GLY A 26 -4.58 8.98 -2.76
CA GLY A 26 -3.23 9.53 -2.55
C GLY A 26 -2.14 8.54 -2.95
N GLY A 27 -0.94 8.72 -2.42
CA GLY A 27 0.21 7.89 -2.74
C GLY A 27 0.79 7.22 -1.51
N GLU A 28 0.45 5.98 -1.24
CA GLU A 28 0.96 5.28 -0.06
C GLU A 28 2.49 5.08 -0.09
N PHE A 29 3.06 4.85 -1.28
CA PHE A 29 4.48 4.49 -1.43
C PHE A 29 5.32 5.54 -2.15
N CYS A 30 4.70 6.54 -2.77
CA CYS A 30 5.38 7.52 -3.59
C CYS A 30 4.78 8.92 -3.41
N ASP A 31 5.62 9.88 -3.07
CA ASP A 31 5.23 11.27 -2.86
C ASP A 31 4.81 12.00 -4.15
N ARG A 32 5.23 11.49 -5.31
CA ARG A 32 4.82 12.02 -6.62
C ARG A 32 3.35 11.71 -6.97
N LEU A 33 2.74 10.72 -6.27
CA LEU A 33 1.32 10.39 -6.41
C LEU A 33 0.42 11.18 -5.47
N LEU A 34 0.99 12.02 -4.61
CA LEU A 34 0.19 12.90 -3.77
C LEU A 34 -0.59 13.90 -4.64
N PRO A 35 -1.88 14.11 -4.33
CA PRO A 35 -2.68 15.12 -5.00
C PRO A 35 -2.18 16.53 -4.65
N ASP A 36 -2.40 17.46 -5.55
CA ASP A 36 -2.40 18.88 -5.24
C ASP A 36 -3.78 19.33 -4.69
N LYS A 37 -3.87 20.59 -4.26
CA LYS A 37 -5.10 21.16 -3.73
C LYS A 37 -6.27 21.09 -4.74
N LYS A 38 -6.00 21.31 -6.02
CA LYS A 38 -7.03 21.33 -7.08
C LYS A 38 -7.60 19.92 -7.33
N ILE A 39 -6.72 18.92 -7.38
CA ILE A 39 -7.12 17.52 -7.51
C ILE A 39 -7.92 17.10 -6.27
N MET A 40 -7.43 17.43 -5.08
CA MET A 40 -8.13 17.07 -3.85
C MET A 40 -9.52 17.67 -3.78
N GLN A 41 -9.70 18.95 -4.18
CA GLN A 41 -11.02 19.56 -4.19
C GLN A 41 -12.01 18.81 -5.10
N ARG A 42 -11.56 18.33 -6.26
CA ARG A 42 -12.40 17.51 -7.16
C ARG A 42 -12.77 16.18 -6.51
N VAL A 43 -11.82 15.56 -5.82
CA VAL A 43 -12.07 14.30 -5.08
C VAL A 43 -13.09 14.52 -3.96
N LEU A 44 -12.97 15.60 -3.21
CA LEU A 44 -13.94 15.94 -2.16
C LEU A 44 -15.35 16.13 -2.70
N ASN A 45 -15.50 16.80 -3.83
CA ASN A 45 -16.82 16.98 -4.48
C ASN A 45 -17.42 15.63 -4.90
N LEU A 46 -16.60 14.71 -5.45
CA LEU A 46 -17.06 13.35 -5.80
C LEU A 46 -17.44 12.54 -4.57
N ILE A 47 -16.67 12.63 -3.51
CA ILE A 47 -16.93 11.94 -2.23
C ILE A 47 -18.27 12.41 -1.65
N GLU A 48 -18.52 13.71 -1.66
CA GLU A 48 -19.77 14.31 -1.19
C GLU A 48 -20.96 13.88 -2.08
N GLN A 49 -20.80 13.96 -3.39
CA GLN A 49 -21.84 13.56 -4.37
C GLN A 49 -22.27 12.10 -4.18
N HIS A 50 -21.34 11.21 -3.89
CA HIS A 50 -21.61 9.78 -3.73
C HIS A 50 -21.77 9.33 -2.27
N GLN A 51 -21.78 10.26 -1.31
CA GLN A 51 -21.91 10.00 0.13
C GLN A 51 -20.89 8.97 0.65
N LEU A 52 -19.63 9.12 0.23
CA LEU A 52 -18.54 8.23 0.59
C LEU A 52 -17.66 8.83 1.70
N SER A 53 -16.94 7.97 2.40
CA SER A 53 -15.87 8.39 3.30
C SER A 53 -14.54 8.47 2.56
N LEU A 54 -13.66 9.33 3.02
CA LEU A 54 -12.31 9.51 2.48
C LEU A 54 -11.25 9.14 3.51
N SER A 55 -10.24 8.40 3.08
CA SER A 55 -8.95 8.26 3.75
C SER A 55 -7.85 8.74 2.82
N LEU A 56 -7.12 9.78 3.21
CA LEU A 56 -5.97 10.27 2.45
C LEU A 56 -4.74 9.42 2.76
N LEU A 57 -4.15 8.80 1.74
CA LEU A 57 -2.91 8.04 1.88
C LEU A 57 -1.69 8.95 1.74
N THR A 58 -0.76 8.87 2.70
CA THR A 58 0.51 9.60 2.65
C THR A 58 1.69 8.65 2.69
N PRO A 59 2.74 8.87 1.86
CA PRO A 59 3.97 8.08 1.87
C PRO A 59 4.99 8.65 2.86
N LEU A 60 6.20 8.09 2.86
CA LEU A 60 7.38 8.80 3.35
C LEU A 60 7.61 10.05 2.49
N LEU A 61 7.67 11.21 3.12
CA LEU A 61 7.67 12.51 2.44
C LEU A 61 9.07 13.09 2.25
N SER A 62 9.26 13.75 1.11
CA SER A 62 10.30 14.78 0.91
C SER A 62 9.78 16.13 1.41
N ASP A 63 10.69 17.08 1.66
CA ASP A 63 10.31 18.43 2.13
C ASP A 63 9.36 19.14 1.14
N SER A 64 9.61 18.99 -0.16
CA SER A 64 8.76 19.57 -1.19
C SER A 64 7.36 18.93 -1.24
N ALA A 65 7.29 17.64 -1.00
CA ALA A 65 6.02 16.92 -0.92
C ALA A 65 5.25 17.30 0.35
N LEU A 66 5.95 17.52 1.46
CA LEU A 66 5.34 17.99 2.71
C LEU A 66 4.70 19.36 2.54
N ALA A 67 5.37 20.33 1.90
CA ALA A 67 4.82 21.64 1.63
C ALA A 67 3.51 21.57 0.83
N ARG A 68 3.46 20.70 -0.16
CA ARG A 68 2.25 20.41 -0.96
C ARG A 68 1.14 19.77 -0.14
N LEU A 69 1.50 18.80 0.71
CA LEU A 69 0.56 18.07 1.54
C LEU A 69 -0.09 18.97 2.59
N LYS A 70 0.64 19.93 3.16
CA LYS A 70 0.09 20.93 4.07
C LYS A 70 -1.05 21.76 3.46
N GLN A 71 -0.96 22.07 2.17
CA GLN A 71 -2.04 22.76 1.43
C GLN A 71 -3.27 21.86 1.26
N VAL A 72 -3.07 20.55 1.12
CA VAL A 72 -4.15 19.57 1.06
C VAL A 72 -4.81 19.41 2.42
N PHE A 73 -4.04 19.25 3.49
CA PHE A 73 -4.58 19.12 4.85
C PHE A 73 -5.49 20.29 5.24
N ALA A 74 -5.15 21.51 4.82
CA ALA A 74 -5.91 22.70 5.14
C ALA A 74 -7.33 22.73 4.54
N ILE A 75 -7.60 21.94 3.51
CA ILE A 75 -8.92 21.89 2.86
C ILE A 75 -9.72 20.63 3.18
N LEU A 76 -9.13 19.66 3.89
CA LEU A 76 -9.83 18.45 4.27
C LEU A 76 -10.90 18.73 5.33
N PRO A 77 -12.10 18.15 5.21
CA PRO A 77 -13.14 18.24 6.22
C PRO A 77 -12.69 17.71 7.59
N LYS A 78 -13.31 18.22 8.66
CA LYS A 78 -13.10 17.71 10.01
C LYS A 78 -13.44 16.20 10.08
N GLY A 79 -12.57 15.43 10.73
CA GLY A 79 -12.72 14.00 10.88
C GLY A 79 -12.23 13.17 9.67
N THR A 80 -11.72 13.84 8.62
CA THR A 80 -11.12 13.09 7.51
C THR A 80 -9.93 12.29 8.02
N GLU A 81 -9.90 11.01 7.66
CA GLU A 81 -8.80 10.13 8.00
C GLU A 81 -7.57 10.40 7.13
N VAL A 82 -6.42 10.39 7.76
CA VAL A 82 -5.11 10.47 7.09
C VAL A 82 -4.27 9.27 7.49
N VAL A 83 -4.03 8.39 6.53
CA VAL A 83 -3.17 7.22 6.72
C VAL A 83 -1.71 7.68 6.60
N VAL A 84 -1.00 7.66 7.72
CA VAL A 84 0.38 8.14 7.82
C VAL A 84 1.36 6.99 7.76
N ASN A 85 2.36 7.12 6.92
CA ASN A 85 3.42 6.15 6.71
C ASN A 85 4.82 6.66 7.13
N ASP A 86 4.87 7.80 7.83
CA ASP A 86 6.04 8.31 8.52
C ASP A 86 5.67 9.07 9.81
N TRP A 87 6.59 9.07 10.78
CA TRP A 87 6.38 9.71 12.08
C TRP A 87 6.40 11.23 12.02
N GLY A 88 7.07 11.81 11.04
CA GLY A 88 7.11 13.27 10.82
C GLY A 88 5.74 13.80 10.45
N THR A 89 5.07 13.14 9.50
CA THR A 89 3.69 13.47 9.09
C THR A 89 2.72 13.33 10.26
N LEU A 90 2.84 12.25 11.05
CA LEU A 90 2.00 12.07 12.24
C LEU A 90 2.16 13.23 13.24
N ASN A 91 3.40 13.61 13.52
CA ASN A 91 3.69 14.70 14.45
C ASN A 91 3.09 16.04 13.95
N ILE A 92 3.19 16.32 12.66
CA ILE A 92 2.61 17.53 12.04
C ILE A 92 1.09 17.50 12.15
N LEU A 93 0.43 16.40 11.86
CA LEU A 93 -1.02 16.26 12.00
C LEU A 93 -1.47 16.57 13.43
N ARG A 94 -0.82 15.96 14.40
CA ARG A 94 -1.17 16.15 15.82
C ARG A 94 -0.94 17.57 16.33
N ARG A 95 0.04 18.29 15.79
CA ARG A 95 0.37 19.67 16.20
C ARG A 95 -0.43 20.72 15.45
N GLU A 96 -0.54 20.58 14.13
CA GLU A 96 -1.01 21.64 13.24
C GLU A 96 -2.42 21.39 12.68
N TYR A 97 -2.86 20.11 12.57
CA TYR A 97 -4.11 19.72 11.90
C TYR A 97 -4.98 18.81 12.78
N LYS A 98 -5.27 19.25 13.99
CA LYS A 98 -6.02 18.48 15.00
C LYS A 98 -7.45 18.10 14.58
N HIS A 99 -7.96 18.69 13.52
CA HIS A 99 -9.28 18.38 12.97
C HIS A 99 -9.27 17.12 12.11
N LEU A 100 -8.08 16.58 11.76
CA LEU A 100 -7.91 15.35 10.99
C LEU A 100 -7.65 14.17 11.92
N THR A 101 -8.06 12.98 11.47
CA THR A 101 -7.91 11.73 12.23
C THR A 101 -6.73 10.92 11.68
N PRO A 102 -5.58 10.84 12.37
CA PRO A 102 -4.46 10.04 11.91
C PRO A 102 -4.70 8.55 12.10
N ILE A 103 -4.41 7.78 11.07
CA ILE A 103 -4.39 6.33 11.04
C ILE A 103 -2.97 5.89 10.75
N ILE A 104 -2.44 4.91 11.48
CA ILE A 104 -1.09 4.38 11.19
C ILE A 104 -1.14 3.45 10.00
N GLY A 105 -0.39 3.81 8.96
CA GLY A 105 -0.30 3.02 7.74
C GLY A 105 0.62 1.81 7.88
N ARG A 106 0.41 0.83 7.04
CA ARG A 106 1.11 -0.47 7.07
C ARG A 106 2.63 -0.40 6.86
N GLN A 107 3.19 0.71 6.38
CA GLN A 107 4.64 0.89 6.31
C GLN A 107 5.28 1.12 7.68
N LEU A 108 4.53 1.65 8.65
CA LEU A 108 4.96 1.80 10.04
C LEU A 108 4.69 0.53 10.87
N CYS A 109 3.70 -0.26 10.48
CA CYS A 109 3.40 -1.56 11.09
C CYS A 109 4.41 -2.61 10.63
N LYS A 110 5.57 -2.64 11.29
CA LYS A 110 6.66 -3.55 10.94
C LYS A 110 6.30 -4.99 11.24
N MET A 111 6.34 -5.82 10.19
CA MET A 111 6.11 -7.27 10.28
C MET A 111 6.93 -7.99 9.21
N ILE A 112 7.16 -9.27 9.44
CA ILE A 112 7.78 -10.14 8.44
C ILE A 112 6.68 -10.50 7.45
N LYS A 113 6.85 -10.06 6.23
CA LYS A 113 5.87 -10.27 5.13
C LYS A 113 6.52 -10.73 3.82
N ASP A 114 7.71 -11.32 3.93
CA ASP A 114 8.30 -11.96 2.75
C ASP A 114 7.55 -13.26 2.47
N PRO A 115 6.80 -13.33 1.37
CA PRO A 115 6.03 -14.51 1.02
C PRO A 115 6.89 -15.74 0.73
N ARG A 116 8.22 -15.57 0.70
CA ARG A 116 9.20 -16.64 0.44
C ARG A 116 9.70 -17.31 1.71
N LEU A 117 9.18 -16.92 2.88
CA LEU A 117 9.54 -17.56 4.14
C LEU A 117 9.35 -19.07 4.05
N PRO A 118 10.38 -19.86 4.35
CA PRO A 118 10.32 -21.32 4.12
C PRO A 118 9.41 -22.04 5.13
N SER A 119 9.18 -21.48 6.30
CA SER A 119 8.32 -22.07 7.34
C SER A 119 7.89 -21.06 8.38
N GLU A 120 6.86 -21.41 9.16
CA GLU A 120 6.37 -20.62 10.31
C GLU A 120 7.46 -20.38 11.38
N GLN A 121 8.43 -21.27 11.52
CA GLN A 121 9.51 -21.08 12.51
C GLN A 121 10.29 -19.79 12.32
N TRP A 122 10.40 -19.29 11.08
CA TRP A 122 11.06 -18.01 10.79
C TRP A 122 10.29 -16.82 11.37
N THR A 123 8.97 -16.90 11.47
CA THR A 123 8.17 -15.82 12.07
C THR A 123 8.39 -15.73 13.58
N LYS A 124 8.74 -16.84 14.23
CA LYS A 124 9.04 -16.90 15.67
C LYS A 124 10.40 -16.31 16.02
N LEU A 125 11.38 -16.39 15.10
CA LEU A 125 12.71 -15.79 15.30
C LEU A 125 12.67 -14.25 15.28
N TYR A 126 11.75 -13.69 14.54
CA TYR A 126 11.60 -12.27 14.38
C TYR A 126 10.13 -11.87 14.60
N PRO A 127 9.71 -11.66 15.84
CA PRO A 127 8.33 -11.29 16.14
C PRO A 127 7.95 -9.99 15.41
N HIS A 128 6.69 -9.87 15.05
CA HIS A 128 6.19 -8.69 14.37
C HIS A 128 6.36 -7.46 15.27
N GLY A 129 7.03 -6.42 14.75
CA GLY A 129 7.24 -5.18 15.49
C GLY A 129 5.95 -4.48 15.86
N VAL A 130 4.87 -4.72 15.09
CA VAL A 130 3.52 -4.21 15.38
C VAL A 130 2.96 -4.70 16.72
N GLN A 131 3.40 -5.86 17.19
CA GLN A 131 2.99 -6.44 18.47
C GLN A 131 3.90 -6.01 19.64
N SER A 132 4.92 -5.19 19.40
CA SER A 132 5.87 -4.79 20.44
C SER A 132 5.28 -3.77 21.42
N GLY A 133 5.60 -3.93 22.72
CA GLY A 133 5.20 -2.98 23.76
C GLY A 133 5.59 -1.53 23.45
N PRO A 134 6.83 -1.22 23.00
CA PRO A 134 7.20 0.14 22.59
C PRO A 134 6.34 0.71 21.47
N PHE A 135 5.92 -0.09 20.51
CA PHE A 135 5.03 0.37 19.44
C PHE A 135 3.66 0.74 20.02
N HIS A 136 3.07 -0.11 20.86
CA HIS A 136 1.79 0.19 21.51
C HIS A 136 1.85 1.44 22.40
N GLN A 137 2.95 1.63 23.14
CA GLN A 137 3.15 2.86 23.92
C GLN A 137 3.19 4.11 23.01
N LEU A 138 3.82 4.00 21.84
CA LEU A 138 3.88 5.08 20.87
C LEU A 138 2.49 5.38 20.29
N LEU A 139 1.70 4.35 19.94
CA LEU A 139 0.32 4.52 19.50
C LEU A 139 -0.53 5.24 20.54
N LYS A 140 -0.41 4.83 21.81
CA LYS A 140 -1.11 5.46 22.94
C LYS A 140 -0.70 6.93 23.13
N ARG A 141 0.60 7.22 23.05
CA ARG A 141 1.14 8.59 23.15
C ARG A 141 0.57 9.53 22.08
N PHE A 142 0.36 9.02 20.87
CA PHE A 142 -0.22 9.77 19.76
C PHE A 142 -1.73 9.60 19.65
N ASP A 143 -2.38 8.94 20.61
CA ASP A 143 -3.83 8.75 20.63
C ASP A 143 -4.34 8.14 19.31
N ILE A 144 -3.71 7.07 18.88
CA ILE A 144 -4.06 6.36 17.65
C ILE A 144 -5.09 5.28 17.98
N GLU A 145 -6.20 5.28 17.26
CA GLU A 145 -7.30 4.35 17.44
C GLU A 145 -7.32 3.21 16.41
N ARG A 146 -6.68 3.44 15.24
CA ARG A 146 -6.66 2.45 14.16
C ARG A 146 -5.30 2.35 13.49
N ILE A 147 -4.94 1.11 13.15
CA ILE A 147 -3.74 0.77 12.38
C ILE A 147 -4.11 0.01 11.12
N GLU A 148 -3.26 0.09 10.11
CA GLU A 148 -3.39 -0.70 8.89
C GLU A 148 -2.28 -1.75 8.81
N MET A 149 -2.65 -2.97 8.42
CA MET A 149 -1.72 -4.09 8.36
C MET A 149 -1.83 -4.81 7.02
N ASP A 150 -0.73 -5.45 6.61
CA ASP A 150 -0.78 -6.51 5.61
C ASP A 150 -1.18 -7.83 6.28
N VAL A 151 -1.59 -8.80 5.48
CA VAL A 151 -1.71 -10.19 5.93
C VAL A 151 -0.34 -10.84 5.74
N PRO A 152 0.40 -11.17 6.82
CA PRO A 152 1.70 -11.80 6.70
C PRO A 152 1.57 -13.28 6.32
N PRO A 153 2.63 -13.90 5.75
CA PRO A 153 2.69 -15.35 5.62
C PRO A 153 2.53 -16.02 6.99
N PHE A 154 1.83 -17.14 7.04
CA PHE A 154 1.52 -17.89 8.26
C PHE A 154 0.74 -17.07 9.31
N ALA A 155 -0.04 -16.07 8.86
CA ALA A 155 -0.89 -15.28 9.75
C ALA A 155 -1.88 -16.18 10.49
N LYS A 156 -2.15 -15.82 11.75
CA LYS A 156 -3.20 -16.40 12.58
C LYS A 156 -4.25 -15.35 12.89
N VAL A 157 -5.44 -15.78 13.26
CA VAL A 157 -6.53 -14.85 13.62
C VAL A 157 -6.09 -13.88 14.72
N VAL A 158 -5.36 -14.37 15.71
CA VAL A 158 -4.82 -13.56 16.83
C VAL A 158 -3.88 -12.43 16.38
N ASP A 159 -3.27 -12.52 15.21
CA ASP A 159 -2.40 -11.45 14.69
C ASP A 159 -3.19 -10.18 14.29
N PHE A 160 -4.50 -10.31 14.14
CA PHE A 160 -5.42 -9.21 13.83
C PHE A 160 -6.22 -8.74 15.05
N GLU A 161 -6.03 -9.38 16.20
CA GLU A 161 -6.67 -8.98 17.44
C GLU A 161 -5.85 -7.87 18.11
N SER A 162 -6.54 -6.88 18.61
CA SER A 162 -5.96 -5.81 19.42
C SER A 162 -6.99 -5.37 20.45
N GLU A 163 -6.60 -5.37 21.72
CA GLU A 163 -7.48 -4.96 22.81
C GLU A 163 -7.85 -3.48 22.75
N ASP A 164 -6.93 -2.65 22.24
CA ASP A 164 -7.02 -1.20 22.34
C ASP A 164 -7.22 -0.51 20.99
N LYS A 165 -7.12 -1.22 19.84
CA LYS A 165 -7.05 -0.59 18.51
C LYS A 165 -7.85 -1.35 17.48
N SER A 166 -8.50 -0.62 16.60
CA SER A 166 -9.07 -1.20 15.40
C SER A 166 -7.98 -1.55 14.38
N VAL A 167 -8.10 -2.70 13.74
CA VAL A 167 -7.18 -3.15 12.71
C VAL A 167 -7.88 -3.16 11.36
N SER A 168 -7.26 -2.54 10.35
CA SER A 168 -7.67 -2.62 8.95
C SER A 168 -6.67 -3.45 8.17
N ALA A 169 -7.08 -4.59 7.63
CA ALA A 169 -6.22 -5.44 6.83
C ALA A 169 -6.33 -5.10 5.35
N HIS A 170 -5.20 -5.01 4.67
CA HIS A 170 -5.16 -4.82 3.23
C HIS A 170 -5.42 -6.14 2.51
N PHE A 171 -6.34 -6.14 1.57
CA PHE A 171 -6.72 -7.31 0.77
C PHE A 171 -7.03 -6.87 -0.68
N PRO A 172 -6.75 -7.63 -1.71
CA PRO A 172 -6.11 -8.97 -1.73
C PRO A 172 -4.57 -8.93 -1.92
N TYR A 173 -3.94 -7.79 -1.74
CA TYR A 173 -2.51 -7.61 -2.00
C TYR A 173 -1.78 -7.05 -0.79
N GLY A 174 -0.68 -7.74 -0.41
CA GLY A 174 0.34 -7.22 0.49
C GLY A 174 1.51 -6.61 -0.28
N PHE A 175 2.32 -5.76 0.35
CA PHE A 175 3.60 -5.36 -0.22
C PHE A 175 4.76 -6.04 0.48
N SER A 176 5.74 -6.53 -0.28
CA SER A 176 6.93 -7.16 0.29
C SER A 176 8.05 -6.14 0.54
N VAL A 177 8.31 -5.29 -0.42
CA VAL A 177 9.38 -4.31 -0.34
C VAL A 177 9.03 -3.03 -1.10
N LYS A 178 9.48 -1.91 -0.52
CA LYS A 178 9.46 -0.58 -1.14
C LYS A 178 10.90 -0.15 -1.44
N GLY A 179 11.19 0.22 -2.67
CA GLY A 179 12.45 0.82 -3.07
C GLY A 179 12.43 2.36 -2.99
N ARG A 180 13.61 2.98 -2.98
CA ARG A 180 13.73 4.44 -3.15
C ARG A 180 13.52 4.85 -4.59
N MET A 181 13.97 4.02 -5.52
CA MET A 181 13.86 4.24 -6.95
C MET A 181 12.58 3.62 -7.50
N CYS A 182 11.89 4.36 -8.37
CA CYS A 182 10.75 3.83 -9.11
C CYS A 182 11.27 2.97 -10.27
N LYS A 183 11.15 1.65 -10.17
CA LYS A 183 11.57 0.73 -11.23
C LYS A 183 10.76 0.91 -12.51
N ILE A 184 9.47 1.20 -12.39
CA ILE A 184 8.61 1.41 -13.55
C ILE A 184 8.95 2.73 -14.25
N GLY A 185 9.05 3.85 -13.52
CA GLY A 185 9.41 5.15 -14.10
C GLY A 185 10.88 5.24 -14.55
N ALA A 186 11.71 4.25 -14.22
CA ALA A 186 13.12 4.20 -14.64
C ALA A 186 13.39 3.20 -15.80
N MET A 187 12.34 2.59 -16.37
CA MET A 187 12.54 1.53 -17.39
C MET A 187 13.25 2.03 -18.65
N GLU A 188 12.91 3.22 -19.09
CA GLU A 188 13.48 3.84 -20.29
C GLU A 188 14.78 4.62 -20.01
N ILE A 189 15.21 4.68 -18.74
CA ILE A 189 16.41 5.41 -18.36
C ILE A 189 17.63 4.49 -18.54
N GLU A 190 18.69 5.01 -19.13
CA GLU A 190 19.96 4.30 -19.27
C GLU A 190 20.49 3.78 -17.94
N THR A 191 21.06 2.59 -17.94
CA THR A 191 21.44 1.84 -16.71
C THR A 191 22.30 2.66 -15.75
N HIS A 192 23.26 3.42 -16.25
CA HIS A 192 24.15 4.25 -15.42
C HIS A 192 23.43 5.44 -14.77
N ARG A 193 22.28 5.86 -15.31
CA ARG A 193 21.46 6.99 -14.80
C ARG A 193 20.28 6.55 -13.95
N LYS A 194 19.91 5.25 -13.96
CA LYS A 194 18.74 4.73 -13.23
C LYS A 194 18.76 5.04 -11.74
N PHE A 195 19.95 5.12 -11.15
CA PHE A 195 20.14 5.34 -9.71
C PHE A 195 20.39 6.81 -9.36
N GLY A 196 20.42 7.68 -10.36
CA GLY A 196 20.57 9.12 -10.15
C GLY A 196 19.32 9.73 -9.50
N PRO A 197 19.48 10.67 -8.57
CA PRO A 197 18.33 11.39 -8.02
C PRO A 197 17.72 12.33 -9.09
N GLY A 198 16.43 12.56 -8.99
CA GLY A 198 15.79 13.65 -9.72
C GLY A 198 15.40 13.39 -11.17
N HIS A 199 15.41 12.13 -11.65
CA HIS A 199 14.85 11.84 -12.98
C HIS A 199 13.35 12.20 -13.05
N GLY A 200 12.92 12.63 -14.23
CA GLY A 200 11.51 12.91 -14.51
C GLY A 200 10.61 11.70 -14.20
N CYS A 201 9.37 11.93 -13.90
CA CYS A 201 8.36 10.88 -13.70
C CYS A 201 7.05 11.36 -14.30
N ASN A 202 6.55 10.62 -15.28
CA ASN A 202 5.25 10.86 -15.92
C ASN A 202 4.15 10.01 -15.28
N LYS A 203 4.41 9.45 -14.10
CA LYS A 203 3.49 8.57 -13.36
C LYS A 203 3.13 7.29 -14.13
N GLU A 204 4.08 6.72 -14.82
CA GLU A 204 3.95 5.50 -15.64
C GLU A 204 3.38 4.33 -14.84
N CYS A 205 3.63 4.31 -13.52
CA CYS A 205 3.09 3.29 -12.61
C CYS A 205 1.56 3.31 -12.45
N LEU A 206 0.88 4.35 -12.93
CA LEU A 206 -0.59 4.37 -12.98
C LEU A 206 -1.13 3.53 -14.14
N THR A 207 -0.32 3.33 -15.17
CA THR A 207 -0.68 2.59 -16.38
C THR A 207 0.02 1.23 -16.44
N TYR A 208 1.28 1.17 -16.00
CA TYR A 208 2.13 0.00 -16.14
C TYR A 208 2.48 -0.66 -14.83
N SER A 209 2.51 -1.97 -14.84
CA SER A 209 3.09 -2.82 -13.80
C SER A 209 3.91 -3.93 -14.46
N ALA A 210 4.91 -4.45 -13.76
CA ALA A 210 5.74 -5.54 -14.26
C ALA A 210 5.53 -6.80 -13.43
N LYS A 211 5.23 -7.92 -14.09
CA LYS A 211 5.22 -9.22 -13.44
C LYS A 211 6.65 -9.60 -13.06
N VAL A 212 6.85 -10.01 -11.81
CA VAL A 212 8.15 -10.49 -11.33
C VAL A 212 8.11 -12.02 -11.29
N SER A 213 8.87 -12.66 -12.15
CA SER A 213 9.11 -14.12 -12.12
C SER A 213 10.52 -14.38 -11.60
N ARG A 214 10.69 -15.44 -10.81
CA ARG A 214 12.04 -15.98 -10.54
C ARG A 214 12.49 -16.76 -11.77
N GLY A 215 13.52 -16.30 -12.44
CA GLY A 215 14.27 -17.14 -13.37
C GLY A 215 14.88 -18.29 -12.58
N CYS A 216 14.64 -19.52 -12.98
CA CYS A 216 15.46 -20.65 -12.55
C CYS A 216 16.85 -20.38 -13.12
N SER A 217 17.83 -20.07 -12.25
CA SER A 217 19.21 -19.87 -12.67
C SER A 217 19.81 -21.21 -13.10
N SER A 218 19.67 -21.52 -14.40
CA SER A 218 20.68 -22.30 -15.08
C SER A 218 21.63 -21.27 -15.69
N SER A 219 22.77 -21.12 -15.08
CA SER A 219 24.01 -20.55 -15.60
C SER A 219 23.93 -19.94 -16.99
N THR A 220 23.73 -18.67 -17.09
CA THR A 220 24.39 -17.70 -17.98
C THR A 220 23.81 -16.31 -17.73
N GLN A 221 24.70 -15.38 -17.73
CA GLN A 221 24.57 -13.97 -17.48
C GLN A 221 23.35 -13.31 -18.11
N ASP A 222 22.76 -12.37 -17.34
CA ASP A 222 21.96 -11.26 -17.82
C ASP A 222 20.72 -11.58 -18.66
N GLU A 223 19.60 -11.67 -17.95
CA GLU A 223 18.36 -11.06 -18.40
C GLU A 223 17.26 -11.38 -17.37
N GLN A 224 17.10 -10.48 -16.41
CA GLN A 224 15.81 -10.39 -15.72
C GLN A 224 14.79 -9.92 -16.75
N ALA A 225 14.12 -10.86 -17.38
CA ALA A 225 13.04 -10.55 -18.29
C ALA A 225 11.90 -9.89 -17.50
N VAL A 226 11.89 -8.58 -17.49
CA VAL A 226 10.77 -7.76 -17.00
C VAL A 226 9.75 -7.72 -18.13
N ASN A 227 8.79 -8.62 -18.10
CA ASN A 227 7.64 -8.53 -19.01
C ASN A 227 6.72 -7.39 -18.52
N VAL A 228 6.75 -6.27 -19.22
CA VAL A 228 5.85 -5.16 -19.04
C VAL A 228 4.56 -5.47 -19.78
N THR A 229 3.49 -5.66 -19.04
CA THR A 229 2.15 -5.76 -19.61
C THR A 229 1.36 -4.50 -19.29
N ALA A 230 0.89 -3.81 -20.31
CA ALA A 230 -0.14 -2.79 -20.15
C ALA A 230 -1.38 -3.43 -19.52
N SER A 231 -2.05 -2.71 -18.64
CA SER A 231 -3.22 -3.21 -17.91
C SER A 231 -4.44 -3.38 -18.82
N GLN A 232 -4.31 -4.25 -19.82
CA GLN A 232 -5.44 -4.79 -20.56
C GLN A 232 -5.68 -6.23 -20.12
N SER A 233 -6.89 -6.48 -19.68
CA SER A 233 -7.43 -7.78 -19.33
C SER A 233 -7.19 -8.79 -20.46
N SER A 234 -6.22 -9.68 -20.29
CA SER A 234 -6.14 -10.88 -21.11
C SER A 234 -5.78 -12.09 -20.27
N LYS A 235 -6.68 -13.05 -20.30
CA LYS A 235 -6.49 -14.41 -19.80
C LYS A 235 -5.49 -15.12 -20.68
N GLN A 236 -4.33 -15.52 -20.16
CA GLN A 236 -3.49 -16.54 -20.79
C GLN A 236 -3.02 -17.58 -19.76
N PRO A 237 -2.96 -18.86 -20.15
CA PRO A 237 -2.63 -19.97 -19.24
C PRO A 237 -1.14 -20.00 -18.94
N LEU A 238 -0.82 -20.22 -17.67
CA LEU A 238 0.53 -20.36 -17.14
C LEU A 238 0.96 -21.83 -17.17
N THR A 239 2.09 -22.09 -17.79
CA THR A 239 2.78 -23.39 -17.72
C THR A 239 3.35 -23.61 -16.31
N GLN A 240 3.10 -24.78 -15.77
CA GLN A 240 3.47 -25.22 -14.44
C GLN A 240 4.96 -25.49 -14.30
N THR A 241 5.59 -24.92 -13.24
CA THR A 241 6.81 -25.43 -12.65
C THR A 241 6.58 -25.66 -11.15
N PRO A 242 6.99 -26.83 -10.60
CA PRO A 242 6.58 -27.22 -9.25
C PRO A 242 7.45 -26.61 -8.16
N LYS A 243 6.82 -26.31 -7.00
CA LYS A 243 7.40 -26.16 -5.67
C LYS A 243 7.84 -24.79 -5.16
N ALA A 244 7.27 -23.70 -5.62
CA ALA A 244 7.11 -22.55 -4.72
C ALA A 244 5.66 -22.09 -4.81
N PRO A 245 5.00 -21.67 -3.73
CA PRO A 245 3.65 -21.12 -3.86
C PRO A 245 3.70 -20.02 -4.91
N ASP A 246 2.79 -20.07 -5.89
CA ASP A 246 2.72 -19.11 -6.99
C ASP A 246 2.24 -17.76 -6.42
N LEU A 247 3.16 -17.13 -5.71
CA LEU A 247 2.99 -15.80 -5.22
C LEU A 247 3.11 -14.88 -6.42
N ARG A 248 1.98 -14.59 -7.03
CA ARG A 248 1.88 -13.66 -8.14
C ARG A 248 2.39 -12.30 -7.68
N THR A 249 3.71 -12.14 -7.77
CA THR A 249 4.38 -10.90 -7.43
C THR A 249 4.44 -9.99 -8.65
N PHE A 250 4.20 -8.70 -8.41
CA PHE A 250 4.34 -7.68 -9.45
C PHE A 250 4.96 -6.41 -8.88
N GLN A 251 5.66 -5.70 -9.74
CA GLN A 251 6.24 -4.41 -9.45
C GLN A 251 5.30 -3.31 -9.94
N GLN A 252 4.89 -2.42 -9.06
CA GLN A 252 4.20 -1.20 -9.42
C GLN A 252 4.95 0.00 -8.83
N GLY A 253 5.37 0.91 -9.69
CA GLY A 253 6.18 2.03 -9.26
C GLY A 253 7.47 1.58 -8.58
N ASN A 254 7.66 2.02 -7.36
CA ASN A 254 8.80 1.66 -6.51
C ASN A 254 8.53 0.49 -5.56
N THR A 255 7.39 -0.17 -5.66
CA THR A 255 6.92 -1.15 -4.68
C THR A 255 6.63 -2.49 -5.33
N MET A 256 7.09 -3.55 -4.68
CA MET A 256 6.78 -4.93 -5.05
C MET A 256 5.61 -5.43 -4.21
N PHE A 257 4.57 -5.90 -4.89
CA PHE A 257 3.38 -6.47 -4.29
C PHE A 257 3.33 -7.98 -4.52
N TYR A 258 2.62 -8.67 -3.63
CA TYR A 258 2.24 -10.06 -3.79
C TYR A 258 0.73 -10.23 -3.58
N ARG A 259 0.14 -11.18 -4.26
CA ARG A 259 -1.25 -11.57 -4.01
C ARG A 259 -1.29 -12.54 -2.82
N HIS A 260 -2.26 -12.37 -1.95
CA HIS A 260 -2.48 -13.29 -0.84
C HIS A 260 -2.78 -14.72 -1.36
N THR A 261 -2.29 -15.72 -0.63
CA THR A 261 -2.63 -17.13 -0.84
C THR A 261 -4.06 -17.41 -0.37
N GLU A 262 -4.58 -18.58 -0.69
CA GLU A 262 -5.87 -19.03 -0.18
C GLU A 262 -5.88 -19.08 1.34
N GLU A 263 -4.83 -19.66 1.94
CA GLU A 263 -4.65 -19.74 3.39
C GLU A 263 -4.67 -18.36 4.08
N MET A 264 -3.94 -17.37 3.55
CA MET A 264 -3.99 -15.99 4.05
C MET A 264 -5.39 -15.38 3.94
N THR A 265 -6.10 -15.71 2.87
CA THR A 265 -7.47 -15.22 2.63
C THR A 265 -8.46 -15.83 3.60
N GLU A 266 -8.36 -17.13 3.86
CA GLU A 266 -9.18 -17.85 4.82
C GLU A 266 -8.94 -17.34 6.25
N THR A 267 -7.69 -17.17 6.65
CA THR A 267 -7.34 -16.61 7.97
C THR A 267 -7.93 -15.22 8.16
N LEU A 268 -7.84 -14.35 7.15
CA LEU A 268 -8.44 -13.02 7.22
C LEU A 268 -9.97 -13.07 7.30
N ALA A 269 -10.60 -13.97 6.56
CA ALA A 269 -12.05 -14.15 6.61
C ALA A 269 -12.53 -14.61 8.00
N GLN A 270 -11.79 -15.52 8.63
CA GLN A 270 -12.04 -15.96 10.01
C GLN A 270 -11.88 -14.81 11.00
N ALA A 271 -10.79 -14.03 10.90
CA ALA A 271 -10.57 -12.86 11.75
C ALA A 271 -11.71 -11.83 11.64
N VAL A 272 -12.18 -11.54 10.43
CA VAL A 272 -13.32 -10.64 10.21
C VAL A 272 -14.62 -11.20 10.79
N ALA A 273 -14.83 -12.50 10.73
CA ALA A 273 -16.03 -13.13 11.28
C ALA A 273 -16.06 -13.11 12.82
N GLN A 274 -14.90 -13.22 13.48
CA GLN A 274 -14.78 -13.20 14.94
C GLN A 274 -14.87 -11.77 15.53
N ASN A 275 -14.52 -10.75 14.76
CA ASN A 275 -14.53 -9.35 15.21
C ASN A 275 -15.81 -8.59 14.80
N LYS A 276 -16.86 -9.29 14.41
CA LYS A 276 -18.21 -8.75 14.22
C LYS A 276 -19.01 -8.86 15.51
#